data_5ccad72af3d9a136f4d76885d26a6931
#
_entry.id   5ccad72af3d9a136f4d76885d26a6931
#
_cell.length_a   1.000
_cell.length_b   1.000
_cell.length_c   1.000
_cell.angle_alpha   90.00
_cell.angle_beta   90.00
_cell.angle_gamma   90.00
#
_symmetry.space_group_name_H-M   'P 1'
#
loop_
_entity.id
_entity.type
_entity.pdbx_description
1 polymer ?
#
loop_
_entity_poly.entity_id
_entity_poly.type
_entity_poly.pdbx_seq_one_letter_code
_entity_poly.pdbx_strand_id
1 'polypeptide(L)'
;MKLCIHRGTHQIGGIAAEISTASTRILIDMGDELSLDPNFVSAPLNIPGVTNGNGHCDAVLFTHYHGDHTGQMLRIRPEIPIYAGALAKDIMRLSAERGGQKNEALCRRIETIQTFSPGKPFLIGDIQITPFCIDHSACDSYMFLIEADGKRLLYTGDFRLHGVRGNVMDKILDRRIGKVDVVVTEGTTVSRSEHEVVTEWDLQKRVKAYLRQYKYVFVLCATTNLDRIFALARAVPRGKYCICDEYQKTLVKVVSERWSSLSTFYEMPKLNTPGSNILQGFQERGGLMFVRVNRQFERIIRQFDPQQSILLYSMWDGYRTKPDSTIPEFLSLTGTWAELHTSGHASPDNLRHVIEKADPEIIIPMHTDAPQKMQTLCQNRRVILLKDREELLL
;
A
#
# COMPACT_ATOMS: atom_id res chain seq x y z
N MET A 1 -13.29 -14.51 -21.72
CA MET A 1 -13.08 -13.73 -20.48
C MET A 1 -13.45 -12.28 -20.74
N LYS A 2 -14.11 -11.60 -19.81
CA LYS A 2 -14.54 -10.20 -19.93
C LYS A 2 -13.96 -9.40 -18.76
N LEU A 3 -13.52 -8.17 -19.02
CA LEU A 3 -13.05 -7.19 -18.03
C LEU A 3 -14.00 -6.00 -18.01
N CYS A 4 -14.32 -5.48 -16.82
CA CYS A 4 -15.01 -4.22 -16.60
C CYS A 4 -14.36 -3.48 -15.43
N ILE A 5 -13.90 -2.25 -15.64
CA ILE A 5 -13.42 -1.41 -14.55
C ILE A 5 -14.58 -0.54 -14.08
N HIS A 6 -15.12 -0.81 -12.91
CA HIS A 6 -16.27 -0.07 -12.37
C HIS A 6 -15.88 1.34 -11.93
N ARG A 7 -14.65 1.53 -11.44
CA ARG A 7 -14.07 2.82 -11.08
C ARG A 7 -12.54 2.74 -11.07
N GLY A 8 -11.87 3.82 -11.47
CA GLY A 8 -10.42 3.94 -11.45
C GLY A 8 -9.75 4.10 -12.81
N THR A 9 -10.50 4.25 -13.90
CA THR A 9 -9.93 4.43 -15.24
C THR A 9 -9.33 5.82 -15.45
N HIS A 10 -9.83 6.85 -14.73
CA HIS A 10 -9.41 8.26 -14.86
C HIS A 10 -9.23 8.93 -13.49
N GLN A 11 -8.96 8.16 -12.47
CA GLN A 11 -8.70 8.66 -11.12
C GLN A 11 -7.70 7.78 -10.38
N ILE A 12 -7.01 8.34 -9.40
CA ILE A 12 -6.19 7.64 -8.43
C ILE A 12 -7.09 7.27 -7.25
N GLY A 13 -7.04 5.99 -6.84
CA GLY A 13 -7.84 5.45 -5.74
C GLY A 13 -9.31 5.16 -6.11
N GLY A 14 -10.03 4.58 -5.15
CA GLY A 14 -11.41 4.18 -5.33
C GLY A 14 -11.61 3.00 -6.27
N ILE A 15 -10.65 2.10 -6.32
CA ILE A 15 -10.52 1.06 -7.33
C ILE A 15 -11.56 -0.03 -7.18
N ALA A 16 -12.15 -0.45 -8.31
CA ALA A 16 -12.97 -1.65 -8.43
C ALA A 16 -12.92 -2.17 -9.86
N ALA A 17 -12.41 -3.39 -10.05
CA ALA A 17 -12.35 -4.07 -11.35
C ALA A 17 -13.04 -5.42 -11.27
N GLU A 18 -13.68 -5.82 -12.36
CA GLU A 18 -14.44 -7.08 -12.48
C GLU A 18 -13.86 -7.91 -13.61
N ILE A 19 -13.71 -9.19 -13.35
CA ILE A 19 -13.37 -10.20 -14.35
C ILE A 19 -14.43 -11.29 -14.33
N SER A 20 -14.94 -11.65 -15.51
CA SER A 20 -15.96 -12.67 -15.63
C SER A 20 -15.77 -13.58 -16.84
N THR A 21 -16.25 -14.81 -16.69
CA THR A 21 -16.48 -15.79 -17.76
C THR A 21 -17.98 -15.93 -18.01
N ALA A 22 -18.39 -16.96 -18.71
CA ALA A 22 -19.81 -17.28 -18.88
C ALA A 22 -20.47 -17.75 -17.57
N SER A 23 -19.70 -18.31 -16.64
CA SER A 23 -20.21 -18.97 -15.41
C SER A 23 -19.73 -18.34 -14.11
N THR A 24 -18.62 -17.62 -14.12
CA THR A 24 -17.97 -17.08 -12.90
C THR A 24 -17.74 -15.59 -13.02
N ARG A 25 -17.93 -14.89 -11.91
CA ARG A 25 -17.75 -13.45 -11.81
C ARG A 25 -17.02 -13.08 -10.52
N ILE A 26 -15.84 -12.47 -10.63
CA ILE A 26 -15.05 -11.99 -9.51
C ILE A 26 -14.86 -10.49 -9.58
N LEU A 27 -14.74 -9.85 -8.41
CA LEU A 27 -14.37 -8.46 -8.28
C LEU A 27 -12.97 -8.35 -7.64
N ILE A 28 -12.16 -7.41 -8.10
CA ILE A 28 -10.86 -7.08 -7.51
C ILE A 28 -10.91 -5.66 -6.99
N ASP A 29 -10.65 -5.52 -5.70
CA ASP A 29 -10.71 -4.29 -4.92
C ASP A 29 -12.12 -3.65 -4.87
N MET A 30 -12.34 -2.86 -3.84
CA MET A 30 -13.55 -2.07 -3.64
C MET A 30 -13.25 -0.90 -2.70
N GLY A 31 -12.58 0.10 -3.24
CA GLY A 31 -11.96 1.19 -2.50
C GLY A 31 -12.80 2.44 -2.37
N ASP A 32 -12.40 3.29 -1.43
CA ASP A 32 -12.87 4.67 -1.34
C ASP A 32 -12.05 5.59 -2.25
N GLU A 33 -12.69 6.59 -2.81
CA GLU A 33 -12.03 7.63 -3.59
C GLU A 33 -11.12 8.46 -2.68
N LEU A 34 -10.01 8.91 -3.22
CA LEU A 34 -9.08 9.80 -2.53
C LEU A 34 -9.42 11.26 -2.81
N SER A 35 -9.40 12.09 -1.78
CA SER A 35 -9.54 13.54 -1.91
C SER A 35 -8.70 14.28 -0.86
N LEU A 36 -8.24 15.47 -1.21
CA LEU A 36 -7.61 16.39 -0.28
C LEU A 36 -8.62 17.29 0.46
N ASP A 37 -9.88 17.33 0.00
CA ASP A 37 -10.97 18.02 0.69
C ASP A 37 -11.35 17.28 1.97
N PRO A 38 -11.24 17.91 3.15
CA PRO A 38 -11.58 17.26 4.42
C PRO A 38 -13.07 16.92 4.57
N ASN A 39 -13.95 17.55 3.78
CA ASN A 39 -15.40 17.28 3.76
C ASN A 39 -15.83 16.28 2.69
N PHE A 40 -14.89 15.78 1.89
CA PHE A 40 -15.19 14.83 0.84
C PHE A 40 -15.66 13.49 1.41
N VAL A 41 -16.73 12.99 0.85
CA VAL A 41 -17.26 11.64 1.13
C VAL A 41 -17.22 10.86 -0.18
N SER A 42 -16.49 9.74 -0.16
CA SER A 42 -16.39 8.86 -1.33
C SER A 42 -17.77 8.40 -1.80
N ALA A 43 -18.02 8.54 -3.09
CA ALA A 43 -19.27 8.07 -3.68
C ALA A 43 -19.41 6.55 -3.52
N PRO A 44 -20.59 6.06 -3.12
CA PRO A 44 -20.83 4.63 -2.98
C PRO A 44 -20.73 3.93 -4.34
N LEU A 45 -19.96 2.86 -4.39
CA LEU A 45 -19.97 1.94 -5.54
C LEU A 45 -21.29 1.18 -5.55
N ASN A 46 -22.00 1.28 -6.66
CA ASN A 46 -23.24 0.55 -6.92
C ASN A 46 -22.98 -0.46 -8.03
N ILE A 47 -22.73 -1.71 -7.65
CA ILE A 47 -22.42 -2.80 -8.57
C ILE A 47 -23.48 -3.89 -8.39
N PRO A 48 -24.34 -4.12 -9.40
CA PRO A 48 -25.40 -5.13 -9.32
C PRO A 48 -24.85 -6.51 -8.98
N GLY A 49 -25.47 -7.19 -8.01
CA GLY A 49 -25.01 -8.49 -7.52
C GLY A 49 -23.86 -8.45 -6.53
N VAL A 50 -23.18 -7.30 -6.34
CA VAL A 50 -22.11 -7.12 -5.33
C VAL A 50 -22.61 -6.29 -4.16
N THR A 51 -23.14 -5.09 -4.43
CA THR A 51 -23.61 -4.16 -3.39
C THR A 51 -25.13 -4.10 -3.30
N ASN A 52 -25.81 -4.26 -4.41
CA ASN A 52 -27.26 -4.14 -4.54
C ASN A 52 -27.75 -4.89 -5.79
N GLY A 53 -29.06 -4.76 -6.07
CA GLY A 53 -29.69 -5.24 -7.30
C GLY A 53 -29.65 -6.75 -7.47
N ASN A 54 -30.07 -7.21 -8.64
CA ASN A 54 -29.99 -8.60 -9.06
C ASN A 54 -28.63 -8.89 -9.68
N GLY A 55 -28.21 -10.13 -9.62
CA GLY A 55 -26.95 -10.62 -10.14
C GLY A 55 -26.22 -11.46 -9.13
N HIS A 56 -25.13 -12.05 -9.57
CA HIS A 56 -24.27 -12.93 -8.80
C HIS A 56 -22.83 -12.42 -8.84
N CYS A 57 -22.09 -12.64 -7.76
CA CYS A 57 -20.65 -12.45 -7.69
C CYS A 57 -20.08 -13.56 -6.83
N ASP A 58 -19.13 -14.31 -7.35
CA ASP A 58 -18.59 -15.51 -6.69
C ASP A 58 -17.58 -15.16 -5.62
N ALA A 59 -16.83 -14.04 -5.79
CA ALA A 59 -15.88 -13.57 -4.79
C ALA A 59 -15.43 -12.13 -5.04
N VAL A 60 -14.90 -11.52 -3.95
CA VAL A 60 -14.13 -10.27 -4.02
C VAL A 60 -12.71 -10.56 -3.53
N LEU A 61 -11.70 -10.11 -4.27
CA LEU A 61 -10.29 -10.23 -3.90
C LEU A 61 -9.73 -8.85 -3.59
N PHE A 62 -8.99 -8.72 -2.50
CA PHE A 62 -8.25 -7.51 -2.19
C PHE A 62 -6.77 -7.67 -2.51
N THR A 63 -6.23 -6.71 -3.28
CA THR A 63 -4.80 -6.67 -3.59
C THR A 63 -3.97 -6.31 -2.37
N HIS A 64 -4.44 -5.35 -1.57
CA HIS A 64 -3.80 -4.92 -0.33
C HIS A 64 -4.77 -4.14 0.58
N TYR A 65 -4.30 -3.68 1.74
CA TYR A 65 -5.14 -3.13 2.81
C TYR A 65 -5.34 -1.61 2.80
N HIS A 66 -4.93 -0.85 1.79
CA HIS A 66 -5.20 0.59 1.73
C HIS A 66 -6.69 0.89 1.53
N GLY A 67 -7.15 2.03 2.04
CA GLY A 67 -8.56 2.39 2.02
C GLY A 67 -9.13 2.60 0.62
N ASP A 68 -8.31 3.04 -0.31
CA ASP A 68 -8.68 3.21 -1.72
C ASP A 68 -8.78 1.89 -2.51
N HIS A 69 -8.53 0.75 -1.84
CA HIS A 69 -8.75 -0.61 -2.34
C HIS A 69 -9.77 -1.40 -1.50
N THR A 70 -9.95 -1.07 -0.21
CA THR A 70 -10.81 -1.86 0.70
C THR A 70 -11.89 -1.04 1.40
N GLY A 71 -11.90 0.29 1.25
CA GLY A 71 -12.73 1.20 2.07
C GLY A 71 -14.23 0.94 1.99
N GLN A 72 -14.72 0.40 0.87
CA GLN A 72 -16.12 0.05 0.70
C GLN A 72 -16.47 -1.42 1.02
N MET A 73 -15.60 -2.14 1.71
CA MET A 73 -15.78 -3.55 2.09
C MET A 73 -17.15 -3.82 2.73
N LEU A 74 -17.65 -2.93 3.59
CA LEU A 74 -18.94 -3.09 4.27
C LEU A 74 -20.15 -3.00 3.33
N ARG A 75 -19.95 -2.55 2.08
CA ARG A 75 -21.01 -2.52 1.06
C ARG A 75 -21.13 -3.84 0.28
N ILE A 76 -20.11 -4.70 0.38
CA ILE A 76 -20.15 -6.03 -0.22
C ILE A 76 -21.18 -6.87 0.55
N ARG A 77 -22.07 -7.51 -0.17
CA ARG A 77 -23.10 -8.40 0.41
C ARG A 77 -22.45 -9.45 1.31
N PRO A 78 -23.06 -9.76 2.47
CA PRO A 78 -22.45 -10.63 3.48
C PRO A 78 -22.17 -12.05 2.97
N GLU A 79 -22.98 -12.55 2.05
CA GLU A 79 -22.85 -13.89 1.46
C GLU A 79 -21.68 -14.03 0.49
N ILE A 80 -21.15 -12.93 -0.04
CA ILE A 80 -20.04 -12.97 -0.98
C ILE A 80 -18.73 -13.16 -0.21
N PRO A 81 -17.95 -14.22 -0.48
CA PRO A 81 -16.66 -14.42 0.15
C PRO A 81 -15.66 -13.37 -0.29
N ILE A 82 -14.85 -12.91 0.66
CA ILE A 82 -13.73 -11.97 0.42
C ILE A 82 -12.42 -12.72 0.63
N TYR A 83 -11.45 -12.47 -0.24
CA TYR A 83 -10.10 -13.04 -0.17
C TYR A 83 -9.06 -11.94 -0.05
N ALA A 84 -8.05 -12.11 0.80
CA ALA A 84 -6.91 -11.21 0.95
C ALA A 84 -5.66 -11.94 1.41
N GLY A 85 -4.52 -11.28 1.43
CA GLY A 85 -3.30 -11.76 2.07
C GLY A 85 -3.50 -11.95 3.57
N ALA A 86 -2.85 -12.97 4.14
CA ALA A 86 -3.02 -13.30 5.55
C ALA A 86 -2.51 -12.20 6.49
N LEU A 87 -1.38 -11.57 6.14
CA LEU A 87 -0.85 -10.44 6.90
C LEU A 87 -1.68 -9.17 6.69
N ALA A 88 -2.19 -8.94 5.46
CA ALA A 88 -3.10 -7.83 5.17
C ALA A 88 -4.37 -7.92 6.04
N LYS A 89 -4.97 -9.11 6.18
CA LYS A 89 -6.11 -9.35 7.08
C LYS A 89 -5.79 -8.97 8.53
N ASP A 90 -4.63 -9.38 9.06
CA ASP A 90 -4.22 -9.06 10.43
C ASP A 90 -4.02 -7.54 10.62
N ILE A 91 -3.40 -6.86 9.65
CA ILE A 91 -3.19 -5.42 9.69
C ILE A 91 -4.53 -4.67 9.62
N MET A 92 -5.45 -5.09 8.76
CA MET A 92 -6.80 -4.54 8.69
C MET A 92 -7.53 -4.69 10.03
N ARG A 93 -7.47 -5.88 10.64
CA ARG A 93 -8.10 -6.16 11.95
C ARG A 93 -7.55 -5.24 13.03
N LEU A 94 -6.23 -5.17 13.19
CA LEU A 94 -5.59 -4.29 14.19
C LEU A 94 -5.90 -2.81 13.95
N SER A 95 -6.02 -2.40 12.69
CA SER A 95 -6.38 -1.03 12.33
C SER A 95 -7.84 -0.72 12.66
N ALA A 96 -8.75 -1.66 12.40
CA ALA A 96 -10.18 -1.52 12.70
C ALA A 96 -10.45 -1.52 14.21
N GLU A 97 -9.81 -2.38 14.99
CA GLU A 97 -9.93 -2.47 16.45
C GLU A 97 -9.65 -1.13 17.15
N ARG A 98 -8.77 -0.28 16.59
CA ARG A 98 -8.50 1.06 17.12
C ARG A 98 -9.71 2.00 17.07
N GLY A 99 -10.64 1.79 16.17
CA GLY A 99 -11.88 2.57 16.08
C GLY A 99 -12.90 2.22 17.17
N GLY A 100 -12.66 1.16 17.93
CA GLY A 100 -13.56 0.69 18.98
C GLY A 100 -14.95 0.34 18.44
N GLN A 101 -16.00 0.65 19.20
CA GLN A 101 -17.38 0.32 18.82
C GLN A 101 -17.81 0.83 17.44
N LYS A 102 -17.26 1.96 16.99
CA LYS A 102 -17.57 2.51 15.65
C LYS A 102 -17.20 1.57 14.51
N ASN A 103 -16.22 0.71 14.74
CA ASN A 103 -15.67 -0.21 13.73
C ASN A 103 -16.07 -1.68 13.97
N GLU A 104 -17.01 -1.95 14.88
CA GLU A 104 -17.39 -3.33 15.20
C GLU A 104 -17.89 -4.13 13.98
N ALA A 105 -18.71 -3.50 13.13
CA ALA A 105 -19.17 -4.13 11.88
C ALA A 105 -18.01 -4.43 10.93
N LEU A 106 -17.02 -3.53 10.84
CA LEU A 106 -15.82 -3.72 10.04
C LEU A 106 -14.95 -4.86 10.59
N CYS A 107 -14.75 -4.92 11.90
CA CYS A 107 -14.03 -6.02 12.55
C CYS A 107 -14.68 -7.37 12.24
N ARG A 108 -16.01 -7.48 12.41
CA ARG A 108 -16.75 -8.71 12.07
C ARG A 108 -16.60 -9.08 10.59
N ARG A 109 -16.63 -8.11 9.68
CA ARG A 109 -16.46 -8.37 8.25
C ARG A 109 -15.04 -8.84 7.92
N ILE A 110 -14.02 -8.23 8.52
CA ILE A 110 -12.61 -8.64 8.35
C ILE A 110 -12.40 -10.08 8.83
N GLU A 111 -13.02 -10.51 9.92
CA GLU A 111 -12.90 -11.89 10.42
C GLU A 111 -13.37 -12.92 9.40
N THR A 112 -14.37 -12.61 8.58
CA THR A 112 -14.87 -13.50 7.53
C THR A 112 -13.97 -13.62 6.30
N ILE A 113 -12.94 -12.76 6.15
CA ILE A 113 -12.02 -12.79 5.03
C ILE A 113 -11.27 -14.12 5.01
N GLN A 114 -11.31 -14.79 3.87
CA GLN A 114 -10.50 -15.97 3.56
C GLN A 114 -9.11 -15.53 3.10
N THR A 115 -8.10 -16.36 3.32
CA THR A 115 -6.73 -16.01 2.95
C THR A 115 -6.18 -16.97 1.92
N PHE A 116 -5.45 -16.42 0.96
CA PHE A 116 -4.72 -17.18 -0.04
C PHE A 116 -3.23 -17.28 0.32
N SER A 117 -2.52 -18.21 -0.32
CA SER A 117 -1.07 -18.38 -0.15
C SER A 117 -0.33 -17.80 -1.34
N PRO A 118 0.74 -16.97 -1.13
CA PRO A 118 1.54 -16.44 -2.22
C PRO A 118 2.10 -17.52 -3.15
N GLY A 119 1.94 -17.33 -4.45
CA GLY A 119 2.45 -18.21 -5.50
C GLY A 119 1.74 -19.56 -5.62
N LYS A 120 0.64 -19.79 -4.89
CA LYS A 120 -0.18 -21.00 -5.01
C LYS A 120 -1.49 -20.66 -5.74
N PRO A 121 -1.76 -21.29 -6.89
CA PRO A 121 -3.03 -21.07 -7.60
C PRO A 121 -4.21 -21.64 -6.79
N PHE A 122 -5.36 -21.00 -6.94
CA PHE A 122 -6.65 -21.47 -6.45
C PHE A 122 -7.74 -21.13 -7.46
N LEU A 123 -8.88 -21.82 -7.36
CA LEU A 123 -10.01 -21.66 -8.28
C LEU A 123 -11.17 -20.94 -7.59
N ILE A 124 -11.80 -20.04 -8.33
CA ILE A 124 -13.15 -19.56 -8.07
C ILE A 124 -13.94 -19.87 -9.33
N GLY A 125 -14.88 -20.82 -9.23
CA GLY A 125 -15.55 -21.35 -10.42
C GLY A 125 -14.55 -21.88 -11.46
N ASP A 126 -14.61 -21.32 -12.67
CA ASP A 126 -13.70 -21.64 -13.79
C ASP A 126 -12.54 -20.64 -13.95
N ILE A 127 -12.39 -19.68 -13.04
CA ILE A 127 -11.28 -18.73 -13.02
C ILE A 127 -10.17 -19.24 -12.09
N GLN A 128 -8.97 -19.44 -12.64
CA GLN A 128 -7.78 -19.73 -11.83
C GLN A 128 -7.06 -18.43 -11.48
N ILE A 129 -6.70 -18.26 -10.21
CA ILE A 129 -6.03 -17.07 -9.69
C ILE A 129 -4.73 -17.48 -9.00
N THR A 130 -3.61 -16.90 -9.42
CA THR A 130 -2.33 -17.08 -8.74
C THR A 130 -1.87 -15.75 -8.15
N PRO A 131 -1.90 -15.58 -6.80
CA PRO A 131 -1.46 -14.36 -6.14
C PRO A 131 0.07 -14.33 -6.00
N PHE A 132 0.70 -13.22 -6.36
CA PHE A 132 2.14 -13.01 -6.13
C PHE A 132 2.36 -11.80 -5.24
N CYS A 133 3.04 -12.01 -4.10
CA CYS A 133 3.39 -10.93 -3.18
C CYS A 133 4.46 -10.03 -3.80
N ILE A 134 4.18 -8.73 -3.85
CA ILE A 134 5.00 -7.70 -4.51
C ILE A 134 5.38 -6.59 -3.53
N ASP A 135 6.24 -5.67 -3.96
CA ASP A 135 6.61 -4.49 -3.19
C ASP A 135 5.63 -3.33 -3.45
N HIS A 136 5.12 -2.77 -2.38
CA HIS A 136 4.32 -1.56 -2.31
C HIS A 136 4.50 -0.93 -0.92
N SER A 137 3.91 0.25 -0.67
CA SER A 137 3.90 0.84 0.68
C SER A 137 3.08 0.04 1.70
N ALA A 138 2.13 -0.77 1.24
CA ALA A 138 1.51 -1.84 2.03
C ALA A 138 2.36 -3.11 1.92
N CYS A 139 2.80 -3.68 3.04
CA CYS A 139 3.78 -4.77 3.02
C CYS A 139 3.26 -6.11 2.47
N ASP A 140 1.97 -6.41 2.55
CA ASP A 140 1.33 -7.64 2.04
C ASP A 140 0.44 -7.29 0.83
N SER A 141 1.08 -6.77 -0.25
CA SER A 141 0.44 -6.40 -1.51
C SER A 141 0.62 -7.48 -2.55
N TYR A 142 -0.36 -7.62 -3.42
CA TYR A 142 -0.42 -8.70 -4.41
C TYR A 142 -0.76 -8.20 -5.80
N MET A 143 -0.08 -8.80 -6.79
CA MET A 143 -0.59 -8.91 -8.14
C MET A 143 -1.25 -10.26 -8.33
N PHE A 144 -2.20 -10.35 -9.25
CA PHE A 144 -2.89 -11.59 -9.60
C PHE A 144 -2.63 -11.96 -11.05
N LEU A 145 -2.13 -13.19 -11.27
CA LEU A 145 -2.24 -13.83 -12.58
C LEU A 145 -3.58 -14.55 -12.63
N ILE A 146 -4.41 -14.19 -13.59
CA ILE A 146 -5.78 -14.68 -13.76
C ILE A 146 -5.87 -15.41 -15.09
N GLU A 147 -6.29 -16.66 -15.04
CA GLU A 147 -6.32 -17.56 -16.18
C GLU A 147 -7.74 -18.13 -16.34
N ALA A 148 -8.38 -17.84 -17.46
CA ALA A 148 -9.72 -18.34 -17.83
C ALA A 148 -9.94 -18.20 -19.35
N ASP A 149 -10.80 -19.01 -19.94
CA ASP A 149 -11.18 -18.97 -21.37
C ASP A 149 -9.95 -19.01 -22.31
N GLY A 150 -8.86 -19.68 -21.90
CA GLY A 150 -7.61 -19.74 -22.67
C GLY A 150 -6.82 -18.42 -22.70
N LYS A 151 -7.19 -17.42 -21.87
CA LYS A 151 -6.52 -16.14 -21.73
C LYS A 151 -5.76 -16.03 -20.41
N ARG A 152 -4.66 -15.27 -20.42
CA ARG A 152 -3.82 -14.96 -19.26
C ARG A 152 -3.81 -13.45 -19.05
N LEU A 153 -4.36 -12.99 -17.93
CA LEU A 153 -4.41 -11.59 -17.54
C LEU A 153 -3.56 -11.38 -16.28
N LEU A 154 -2.65 -10.42 -16.34
CA LEU A 154 -1.91 -9.94 -15.16
C LEU A 154 -2.56 -8.67 -14.64
N TYR A 155 -3.15 -8.73 -13.45
CA TYR A 155 -3.62 -7.58 -12.69
C TYR A 155 -2.54 -7.19 -11.69
N THR A 156 -1.89 -6.03 -11.89
CA THR A 156 -0.71 -5.69 -11.09
C THR A 156 -1.04 -5.26 -9.65
N GLY A 157 -2.25 -4.75 -9.40
CA GLY A 157 -2.46 -3.94 -8.20
C GLY A 157 -1.48 -2.77 -8.17
N ASP A 158 -1.27 -2.20 -7.00
CA ASP A 158 -0.28 -1.15 -6.77
C ASP A 158 1.09 -1.76 -6.45
N PHE A 159 2.13 -1.27 -7.09
CA PHE A 159 3.47 -1.81 -6.92
C PHE A 159 4.58 -0.76 -7.06
N ARG A 160 5.79 -1.14 -6.67
CA ARG A 160 7.04 -0.39 -6.92
C ARG A 160 8.22 -1.35 -7.04
N LEU A 161 9.33 -0.91 -7.65
CA LEU A 161 10.58 -1.68 -7.72
C LEU A 161 11.71 -1.11 -6.86
N HIS A 162 11.48 0.03 -6.23
CA HIS A 162 12.49 0.75 -5.42
C HIS A 162 12.30 0.60 -3.90
N GLY A 163 11.41 -0.30 -3.49
CA GLY A 163 11.23 -0.67 -2.09
C GLY A 163 12.18 -1.76 -1.62
N VAL A 164 11.95 -2.31 -0.44
CA VAL A 164 12.83 -3.34 0.15
C VAL A 164 12.77 -4.69 -0.57
N ARG A 165 11.68 -4.95 -1.28
CA ARG A 165 11.42 -6.19 -2.02
C ARG A 165 11.36 -5.99 -3.53
N GLY A 166 11.71 -4.81 -4.05
CA GLY A 166 11.56 -4.46 -5.46
C GLY A 166 12.20 -5.46 -6.43
N ASN A 167 13.33 -6.06 -6.07
CA ASN A 167 14.03 -7.07 -6.87
C ASN A 167 13.32 -8.44 -6.95
N VAL A 168 12.24 -8.65 -6.20
CA VAL A 168 11.45 -9.90 -6.26
C VAL A 168 10.60 -9.93 -7.53
N MET A 169 10.18 -8.76 -8.03
CA MET A 169 9.32 -8.62 -9.20
C MET A 169 9.90 -9.33 -10.44
N ASP A 170 11.18 -9.08 -10.76
CA ASP A 170 11.82 -9.71 -11.90
C ASP A 170 11.80 -11.24 -11.84
N LYS A 171 12.05 -11.80 -10.65
CA LYS A 171 12.01 -13.24 -10.45
C LYS A 171 10.62 -13.82 -10.65
N ILE A 172 9.59 -13.08 -10.24
CA ILE A 172 8.19 -13.47 -10.44
C ILE A 172 7.85 -13.43 -11.93
N LEU A 173 8.15 -12.33 -12.60
CA LEU A 173 7.85 -12.16 -14.02
C LEU A 173 8.57 -13.21 -14.88
N ASP A 174 9.88 -13.39 -14.70
CA ASP A 174 10.68 -14.28 -15.53
C ASP A 174 10.39 -15.78 -15.29
N ARG A 175 10.13 -16.19 -14.03
CA ARG A 175 10.07 -17.60 -13.66
C ARG A 175 8.67 -18.15 -13.43
N ARG A 176 7.71 -17.28 -13.16
CA ARG A 176 6.37 -17.71 -12.72
C ARG A 176 5.25 -17.20 -13.62
N ILE A 177 5.39 -16.02 -14.19
CA ILE A 177 4.36 -15.40 -15.03
C ILE A 177 4.70 -15.61 -16.51
N GLY A 178 5.83 -15.09 -16.99
CA GLY A 178 6.16 -15.08 -18.42
C GLY A 178 5.22 -14.20 -19.23
N LYS A 179 5.05 -14.49 -20.53
CA LYS A 179 4.17 -13.74 -21.43
C LYS A 179 2.70 -13.89 -21.02
N VAL A 180 1.95 -12.77 -21.08
CA VAL A 180 0.51 -12.73 -20.83
C VAL A 180 -0.23 -12.08 -22.01
N ASP A 181 -1.55 -12.31 -22.12
CA ASP A 181 -2.36 -11.66 -23.18
C ASP A 181 -2.67 -10.20 -22.79
N VAL A 182 -2.96 -9.97 -21.51
CA VAL A 182 -3.43 -8.68 -21.01
C VAL A 182 -2.69 -8.30 -19.73
N VAL A 183 -2.29 -7.03 -19.63
CA VAL A 183 -1.87 -6.40 -18.36
C VAL A 183 -2.86 -5.30 -18.00
N VAL A 184 -3.46 -5.40 -16.82
CA VAL A 184 -4.18 -4.31 -16.15
C VAL A 184 -3.26 -3.74 -15.10
N THR A 185 -2.85 -2.47 -15.23
CA THR A 185 -1.80 -1.89 -14.39
C THR A 185 -2.14 -0.52 -13.85
N GLU A 186 -1.63 -0.22 -12.65
CA GLU A 186 -1.62 1.13 -12.13
C GLU A 186 -0.87 2.11 -13.04
N GLY A 187 -1.20 3.40 -12.90
CA GLY A 187 -0.49 4.50 -13.55
C GLY A 187 -0.42 5.74 -12.68
N THR A 188 -0.33 5.57 -11.35
CA THR A 188 -0.40 6.64 -10.35
C THR A 188 0.63 7.75 -10.56
N THR A 189 1.80 7.40 -11.09
CA THR A 189 2.91 8.35 -11.24
C THR A 189 3.13 8.85 -12.66
N VAL A 190 2.39 8.34 -13.64
CA VAL A 190 2.62 8.68 -15.07
C VAL A 190 2.42 10.15 -15.40
N SER A 191 1.61 10.87 -14.59
CA SER A 191 1.40 12.31 -14.73
C SER A 191 2.51 13.16 -14.11
N ARG A 192 3.36 12.55 -13.26
CA ARG A 192 4.40 13.27 -12.52
C ARG A 192 5.63 13.49 -13.40
N SER A 193 6.37 14.58 -13.12
CA SER A 193 7.68 14.81 -13.75
C SER A 193 8.65 13.68 -13.38
N GLU A 194 9.50 13.30 -14.35
CA GLU A 194 10.59 12.35 -14.07
C GLU A 194 11.54 12.95 -13.04
N HIS A 195 11.66 12.30 -11.90
CA HIS A 195 12.63 12.60 -10.86
C HIS A 195 13.44 11.34 -10.57
N GLU A 196 14.67 11.54 -10.11
CA GLU A 196 15.49 10.42 -9.64
C GLU A 196 14.71 9.61 -8.57
N VAL A 197 14.60 8.31 -8.81
CA VAL A 197 13.87 7.41 -7.91
C VAL A 197 14.72 7.14 -6.68
N VAL A 198 14.29 7.69 -5.55
CA VAL A 198 14.91 7.42 -4.24
C VAL A 198 14.43 6.06 -3.74
N THR A 199 15.35 5.19 -3.34
CA THR A 199 15.02 3.86 -2.80
C THR A 199 14.77 3.88 -1.29
N GLU A 200 14.09 2.86 -0.75
CA GLU A 200 13.97 2.69 0.72
C GLU A 200 15.35 2.55 1.39
N TRP A 201 16.34 2.00 0.70
CA TRP A 201 17.72 1.90 1.19
C TRP A 201 18.42 3.26 1.24
N ASP A 202 18.10 4.19 0.34
CA ASP A 202 18.62 5.55 0.39
C ASP A 202 18.00 6.34 1.54
N LEU A 203 16.70 6.14 1.83
CA LEU A 203 16.07 6.69 3.02
C LEU A 203 16.76 6.18 4.29
N GLN A 204 17.09 4.88 4.36
CA GLN A 204 17.83 4.32 5.48
C GLN A 204 19.22 4.96 5.64
N LYS A 205 19.96 5.17 4.53
CA LYS A 205 21.26 5.86 4.55
C LYS A 205 21.13 7.31 5.05
N ARG A 206 20.10 8.04 4.57
CA ARG A 206 19.82 9.41 5.03
C ARG A 206 19.53 9.46 6.52
N VAL A 207 18.72 8.53 7.05
CA VAL A 207 18.46 8.45 8.50
C VAL A 207 19.74 8.15 9.30
N LYS A 208 20.63 7.27 8.81
CA LYS A 208 21.94 7.06 9.45
C LYS A 208 22.77 8.34 9.51
N ALA A 209 22.72 9.19 8.48
CA ALA A 209 23.39 10.49 8.47
C ALA A 209 22.78 11.45 9.51
N TYR A 210 21.45 11.56 9.54
CA TYR A 210 20.75 12.39 10.53
C TYR A 210 21.02 11.93 11.97
N LEU A 211 21.09 10.63 12.26
CA LEU A 211 21.42 10.08 13.57
C LEU A 211 22.87 10.37 14.04
N ARG A 212 23.76 10.77 13.11
CA ARG A 212 25.12 11.27 13.45
C ARG A 212 25.12 12.76 13.73
N GLN A 213 24.24 13.52 13.07
CA GLN A 213 24.17 14.98 13.13
C GLN A 213 23.30 15.46 14.29
N TYR A 214 22.18 14.77 14.54
CA TYR A 214 21.19 15.10 15.57
C TYR A 214 21.14 14.05 16.66
N LYS A 215 20.97 14.50 17.89
CA LYS A 215 20.78 13.60 19.04
C LYS A 215 19.41 12.93 19.00
N TYR A 216 18.39 13.70 18.62
CA TYR A 216 16.99 13.28 18.57
C TYR A 216 16.44 13.34 17.14
N VAL A 217 16.11 12.20 16.58
CA VAL A 217 15.53 12.09 15.23
C VAL A 217 14.10 11.59 15.38
N PHE A 218 13.14 12.45 15.06
CA PHE A 218 11.73 12.09 15.02
C PHE A 218 11.31 11.77 13.58
N VAL A 219 10.54 10.70 13.37
CA VAL A 219 10.09 10.31 12.03
C VAL A 219 8.57 10.24 12.01
N LEU A 220 7.97 11.12 11.23
CA LEU A 220 6.53 11.11 10.95
C LEU A 220 6.27 10.30 9.68
N CYS A 221 5.83 9.05 9.81
CA CYS A 221 5.50 8.18 8.69
C CYS A 221 4.15 7.49 8.91
N ALA A 222 3.56 6.99 7.83
CA ALA A 222 2.35 6.19 7.92
C ALA A 222 2.63 4.92 8.75
N THR A 223 1.80 4.68 9.76
CA THR A 223 1.97 3.56 10.71
C THR A 223 1.90 2.20 10.02
N THR A 224 1.18 2.12 8.90
CA THR A 224 1.02 0.90 8.11
C THR A 224 2.06 0.73 7.01
N ASN A 225 2.96 1.70 6.80
CA ASN A 225 4.13 1.51 5.94
C ASN A 225 5.24 0.76 6.71
N LEU A 226 5.01 -0.53 6.92
CA LEU A 226 5.79 -1.36 7.84
C LEU A 226 7.19 -1.64 7.30
N ASP A 227 7.36 -1.83 6.00
CA ASP A 227 8.68 -2.00 5.38
C ASP A 227 9.59 -0.80 5.69
N ARG A 228 9.06 0.42 5.64
CA ARG A 228 9.79 1.64 6.03
C ARG A 228 10.14 1.65 7.50
N ILE A 229 9.20 1.28 8.37
CA ILE A 229 9.47 1.21 9.82
C ILE A 229 10.59 0.22 10.11
N PHE A 230 10.56 -0.99 9.49
CA PHE A 230 11.66 -1.97 9.62
C PHE A 230 12.98 -1.40 9.10
N ALA A 231 13.01 -0.80 7.92
CA ALA A 231 14.22 -0.24 7.32
C ALA A 231 14.84 0.85 8.19
N LEU A 232 14.03 1.78 8.69
CA LEU A 232 14.50 2.90 9.50
C LEU A 232 14.88 2.48 10.92
N ALA A 233 14.16 1.54 11.55
CA ALA A 233 14.52 0.99 12.85
C ALA A 233 15.90 0.32 12.81
N ARG A 234 16.24 -0.36 11.71
CA ARG A 234 17.56 -0.98 11.49
C ARG A 234 18.68 0.03 11.22
N ALA A 235 18.34 1.29 10.96
CA ALA A 235 19.34 2.36 10.84
C ALA A 235 19.88 2.83 12.20
N VAL A 236 19.17 2.54 13.30
CA VAL A 236 19.52 3.01 14.65
C VAL A 236 20.75 2.29 15.18
N PRO A 237 21.85 3.01 15.54
CA PRO A 237 23.06 2.40 16.04
C PRO A 237 22.85 1.71 17.41
N ARG A 238 23.71 0.74 17.71
CA ARG A 238 23.77 0.13 19.05
C ARG A 238 23.99 1.20 20.11
N GLY A 239 23.29 1.09 21.24
CA GLY A 239 23.39 2.04 22.36
C GLY A 239 22.42 3.23 22.26
N LYS A 240 21.86 3.52 21.09
CA LYS A 240 20.78 4.50 20.90
C LYS A 240 19.41 3.84 21.01
N TYR A 241 18.39 4.66 21.30
CA TYR A 241 16.99 4.19 21.40
C TYR A 241 16.30 4.22 20.05
N CYS A 242 15.46 3.22 19.80
CA CYS A 242 14.43 3.25 18.79
C CYS A 242 13.06 3.16 19.48
N ILE A 243 12.22 4.17 19.31
CA ILE A 243 10.96 4.32 20.05
C ILE A 243 9.80 4.39 19.05
N CYS A 244 8.70 3.73 19.36
CA CYS A 244 7.41 3.82 18.67
C CYS A 244 6.27 3.68 19.69
N ASP A 245 5.03 3.97 19.30
CA ASP A 245 3.90 3.69 20.19
C ASP A 245 3.54 2.18 20.22
N GLU A 246 2.66 1.80 21.16
CA GLU A 246 2.25 0.40 21.31
C GLU A 246 1.55 -0.15 20.07
N TYR A 247 0.79 0.68 19.36
CA TYR A 247 0.13 0.25 18.14
C TYR A 247 1.13 -0.02 17.00
N GLN A 248 2.09 0.88 16.79
CA GLN A 248 3.16 0.66 15.80
C GLN A 248 3.96 -0.61 16.15
N LYS A 249 4.28 -0.79 17.43
CA LYS A 249 5.00 -1.98 17.93
C LYS A 249 4.22 -3.27 17.70
N THR A 250 2.91 -3.24 17.93
CA THR A 250 2.01 -4.39 17.68
C THR A 250 2.00 -4.77 16.19
N LEU A 251 1.89 -3.80 15.29
CA LEU A 251 1.93 -4.06 13.86
C LEU A 251 3.28 -4.64 13.41
N VAL A 252 4.39 -4.05 13.88
CA VAL A 252 5.76 -4.58 13.60
C VAL A 252 5.91 -6.01 14.12
N LYS A 253 5.38 -6.30 15.32
CA LYS A 253 5.39 -7.65 15.90
C LYS A 253 4.67 -8.66 15.02
N VAL A 254 3.46 -8.35 14.56
CA VAL A 254 2.67 -9.24 13.69
C VAL A 254 3.39 -9.53 12.38
N VAL A 255 4.01 -8.52 11.75
CA VAL A 255 4.84 -8.74 10.56
C VAL A 255 6.02 -9.64 10.86
N SER A 256 6.73 -9.39 11.97
CA SER A 256 7.87 -10.19 12.37
C SER A 256 7.50 -11.65 12.63
N GLU A 257 6.40 -11.91 13.33
CA GLU A 257 5.91 -13.27 13.60
C GLU A 257 5.59 -14.04 12.32
N ARG A 258 5.08 -13.37 11.27
CA ARG A 258 4.74 -14.02 10.01
C ARG A 258 5.92 -14.16 9.03
N TRP A 259 6.81 -13.18 8.99
CA TRP A 259 7.78 -13.05 7.90
C TRP A 259 9.26 -13.17 8.32
N SER A 260 9.59 -13.22 9.62
CA SER A 260 10.99 -13.37 10.05
C SER A 260 11.64 -14.68 9.58
N SER A 261 10.86 -15.74 9.41
CA SER A 261 11.33 -17.00 8.82
C SER A 261 11.60 -16.92 7.31
N LEU A 262 10.99 -15.95 6.61
CA LEU A 262 11.19 -15.74 5.17
C LEU A 262 12.38 -14.82 4.90
N SER A 263 12.65 -13.87 5.79
CA SER A 263 13.75 -12.92 5.66
C SER A 263 14.15 -12.33 7.00
N THR A 264 15.46 -12.30 7.28
CA THR A 264 16.04 -11.63 8.46
C THR A 264 15.75 -10.14 8.51
N PHE A 265 15.34 -9.54 7.37
CA PHE A 265 14.86 -8.16 7.36
C PHE A 265 13.63 -7.95 8.25
N TYR A 266 12.80 -8.96 8.43
CA TYR A 266 11.59 -8.89 9.27
C TYR A 266 11.77 -9.45 10.68
N GLU A 267 12.98 -9.77 11.11
CA GLU A 267 13.25 -10.03 12.53
C GLU A 267 12.87 -8.82 13.37
N MET A 268 12.27 -9.05 14.53
CA MET A 268 11.78 -7.99 15.42
C MET A 268 12.89 -6.99 15.77
N PRO A 269 12.81 -5.73 15.35
CA PRO A 269 13.80 -4.73 15.76
C PRO A 269 13.63 -4.38 17.24
N LYS A 270 14.71 -3.88 17.86
CA LYS A 270 14.63 -3.42 19.25
C LYS A 270 13.81 -2.12 19.34
N LEU A 271 12.52 -2.26 19.53
CA LEU A 271 11.58 -1.15 19.70
C LEU A 271 11.16 -1.00 21.17
N ASN A 272 11.23 0.23 21.64
CA ASN A 272 10.74 0.63 22.96
C ASN A 272 9.46 1.45 22.81
N THR A 273 8.63 1.50 23.85
CA THR A 273 7.46 2.38 23.90
C THR A 273 7.70 3.51 24.90
N PRO A 274 7.12 4.71 24.68
CA PRO A 274 7.33 5.85 25.56
C PRO A 274 6.87 5.56 27.00
N GLY A 275 7.78 5.71 27.93
CA GLY A 275 7.60 5.65 29.38
C GLY A 275 8.71 6.45 30.04
N SER A 276 8.56 6.84 31.31
CA SER A 276 9.51 7.74 31.99
C SER A 276 10.96 7.29 31.87
N ASN A 277 11.27 6.04 32.17
CA ASN A 277 12.63 5.50 32.08
C ASN A 277 13.17 5.45 30.64
N ILE A 278 12.31 5.14 29.66
CA ILE A 278 12.69 5.10 28.25
C ILE A 278 12.95 6.51 27.73
N LEU A 279 12.09 7.48 28.08
CA LEU A 279 12.29 8.88 27.68
C LEU A 279 13.53 9.50 28.33
N GLN A 280 13.80 9.19 29.63
CA GLN A 280 15.05 9.58 30.28
C GLN A 280 16.27 9.00 29.55
N GLY A 281 16.27 7.71 29.26
CA GLY A 281 17.36 7.08 28.51
C GLY A 281 17.50 7.63 27.08
N PHE A 282 16.40 7.99 26.44
CA PHE A 282 16.42 8.67 25.15
C PHE A 282 16.99 10.08 25.26
N GLN A 283 16.67 10.81 26.34
CA GLN A 283 17.26 12.13 26.63
C GLN A 283 18.79 12.04 26.83
N GLU A 284 19.27 11.00 27.48
CA GLU A 284 20.70 10.78 27.71
C GLU A 284 21.47 10.39 26.45
N ARG A 285 20.99 9.38 25.71
CA ARG A 285 21.70 8.70 24.62
C ARG A 285 21.21 9.05 23.22
N GLY A 286 20.01 9.63 23.10
CA GLY A 286 19.40 9.96 21.82
C GLY A 286 18.95 8.72 21.02
N GLY A 287 18.54 8.96 19.79
CA GLY A 287 18.11 7.91 18.88
C GLY A 287 17.02 8.35 17.90
N LEU A 288 16.16 7.41 17.51
CA LEU A 288 15.05 7.62 16.61
C LEU A 288 13.73 7.35 17.33
N MET A 289 12.74 8.20 17.10
CA MET A 289 11.37 7.99 17.56
C MET A 289 10.40 8.13 16.39
N PHE A 290 9.64 7.08 16.09
CA PHE A 290 8.49 7.17 15.20
C PHE A 290 7.36 7.92 15.89
N VAL A 291 6.83 8.93 15.23
CA VAL A 291 5.81 9.81 15.80
C VAL A 291 4.57 9.87 14.91
N ARG A 292 3.45 10.30 15.49
CA ARG A 292 2.19 10.59 14.80
C ARG A 292 1.67 11.96 15.22
N VAL A 293 0.95 12.63 14.33
CA VAL A 293 0.35 13.93 14.64
C VAL A 293 -0.76 13.74 15.69
N ASN A 294 -0.43 13.98 16.94
CA ASN A 294 -1.34 14.00 18.06
C ASN A 294 -0.72 14.72 19.27
N ARG A 295 -1.56 15.13 20.22
CA ARG A 295 -1.15 15.86 21.44
C ARG A 295 -0.14 15.09 22.31
N GLN A 296 -0.16 13.75 22.31
CA GLN A 296 0.79 12.96 23.10
C GLN A 296 2.20 13.13 22.57
N PHE A 297 2.41 12.91 21.27
CA PHE A 297 3.73 13.06 20.64
C PHE A 297 4.18 14.52 20.63
N GLU A 298 3.29 15.47 20.47
CA GLU A 298 3.61 16.89 20.59
C GLU A 298 4.21 17.21 21.99
N ARG A 299 3.57 16.74 23.07
CA ARG A 299 4.09 16.90 24.44
C ARG A 299 5.43 16.20 24.65
N ILE A 300 5.62 15.04 24.03
CA ILE A 300 6.89 14.30 24.12
C ILE A 300 8.00 15.07 23.39
N ILE A 301 7.80 15.49 22.16
CA ILE A 301 8.79 16.19 21.34
C ILE A 301 9.26 17.48 22.02
N ARG A 302 8.33 18.25 22.63
CA ARG A 302 8.63 19.49 23.37
C ARG A 302 9.53 19.32 24.61
N GLN A 303 9.80 18.08 25.06
CA GLN A 303 10.72 17.80 26.16
C GLN A 303 12.20 17.77 25.73
N PHE A 304 12.46 17.77 24.41
CA PHE A 304 13.80 17.65 23.86
C PHE A 304 14.28 18.97 23.26
N ASP A 305 15.60 19.21 23.36
CA ASP A 305 16.21 20.43 22.83
C ASP A 305 15.99 20.55 21.32
N PRO A 306 15.31 21.59 20.83
CA PRO A 306 15.06 21.78 19.39
C PRO A 306 16.33 21.90 18.55
N GLN A 307 17.43 22.42 19.13
CA GLN A 307 18.71 22.58 18.41
C GLN A 307 19.41 21.23 18.19
N GLN A 308 19.09 20.21 19.00
CA GLN A 308 19.61 18.85 18.87
C GLN A 308 18.60 17.88 18.20
N SER A 309 17.48 18.42 17.71
CA SER A 309 16.35 17.67 17.16
C SER A 309 16.13 17.91 15.69
N ILE A 310 15.68 16.88 14.99
CA ILE A 310 15.15 16.98 13.63
C ILE A 310 13.87 16.15 13.51
N LEU A 311 12.86 16.67 12.78
CA LEU A 311 11.69 15.91 12.42
C LEU A 311 11.72 15.56 10.92
N LEU A 312 11.68 14.29 10.60
CA LEU A 312 11.70 13.77 9.24
C LEU A 312 10.28 13.46 8.78
N TYR A 313 9.84 14.14 7.72
CA TYR A 313 8.53 13.92 7.12
C TYR A 313 8.62 12.80 6.07
N SER A 314 7.93 11.71 6.32
CA SER A 314 8.04 10.47 5.52
C SER A 314 6.67 9.97 5.02
N MET A 315 5.86 10.90 4.53
CA MET A 315 4.54 10.62 3.93
C MET A 315 4.38 11.41 2.62
N TRP A 316 3.33 11.11 1.87
CA TRP A 316 3.01 11.86 0.66
C TRP A 316 2.75 13.34 0.97
N ASP A 317 3.34 14.22 0.13
CA ASP A 317 3.29 15.67 0.34
C ASP A 317 1.87 16.26 0.34
N GLY A 318 0.95 15.65 -0.38
CA GLY A 318 -0.46 16.05 -0.38
C GLY A 318 -1.10 16.09 1.01
N TYR A 319 -0.68 15.23 1.95
CA TYR A 319 -1.19 15.28 3.33
C TYR A 319 -0.72 16.53 4.09
N ARG A 320 0.48 17.02 3.78
CA ARG A 320 1.05 18.23 4.38
C ARG A 320 0.45 19.50 3.81
N THR A 321 0.18 19.50 2.50
CA THR A 321 -0.25 20.68 1.73
C THR A 321 -1.76 20.83 1.61
N LYS A 322 -2.54 19.80 2.03
CA LYS A 322 -4.00 19.88 1.99
C LYS A 322 -4.53 21.02 2.88
N PRO A 323 -5.70 21.60 2.56
CA PRO A 323 -6.38 22.54 3.44
C PRO A 323 -6.54 21.98 4.88
N ASP A 324 -6.42 22.83 5.88
CA ASP A 324 -6.55 22.50 7.31
C ASP A 324 -5.60 21.41 7.84
N SER A 325 -4.49 21.18 7.16
CA SER A 325 -3.47 20.25 7.63
C SER A 325 -2.76 20.77 8.87
N THR A 326 -2.76 19.98 9.94
CA THR A 326 -2.00 20.26 11.17
C THR A 326 -0.54 19.76 11.09
N ILE A 327 -0.15 19.16 9.98
CA ILE A 327 1.21 18.63 9.78
C ILE A 327 2.26 19.75 9.77
N PRO A 328 2.08 20.91 9.11
CA PRO A 328 3.07 21.98 9.13
C PRO A 328 3.38 22.48 10.55
N GLU A 329 2.36 22.65 11.40
CA GLU A 329 2.54 23.00 12.81
C GLU A 329 3.30 21.95 13.59
N PHE A 330 2.98 20.67 13.35
CA PHE A 330 3.68 19.54 13.97
C PHE A 330 5.15 19.48 13.56
N LEU A 331 5.47 19.74 12.29
CA LEU A 331 6.83 19.78 11.77
C LEU A 331 7.67 20.91 12.41
N SER A 332 7.04 22.02 12.78
CA SER A 332 7.73 23.14 13.41
C SER A 332 8.19 22.89 14.87
N LEU A 333 7.75 21.78 15.50
CA LEU A 333 8.06 21.47 16.90
C LEU A 333 9.56 21.33 17.19
N THR A 334 10.36 20.95 16.21
CA THR A 334 11.81 20.78 16.34
C THR A 334 12.62 21.94 15.76
N GLY A 335 11.96 22.97 15.19
CA GLY A 335 12.62 24.08 14.49
C GLY A 335 13.31 23.68 13.18
N THR A 336 13.71 22.43 13.03
CA THR A 336 14.32 21.87 11.82
C THR A 336 13.57 20.62 11.39
N TRP A 337 13.18 20.55 10.13
CA TRP A 337 12.61 19.36 9.54
C TRP A 337 13.15 19.09 8.13
N ALA A 338 13.03 17.87 7.65
CA ALA A 338 13.43 17.49 6.30
C ALA A 338 12.49 16.43 5.72
N GLU A 339 12.39 16.40 4.40
CA GLU A 339 11.68 15.35 3.69
C GLU A 339 12.49 14.06 3.65
N LEU A 340 11.81 12.95 3.95
CA LEU A 340 12.36 11.59 3.95
C LEU A 340 11.34 10.64 3.31
N HIS A 341 11.02 10.86 2.05
CA HIS A 341 9.94 10.13 1.39
C HIS A 341 10.39 9.50 0.07
N THR A 342 9.75 8.39 -0.28
CA THR A 342 9.71 7.82 -1.63
C THR A 342 8.32 7.24 -1.86
N SER A 343 7.91 7.18 -3.12
CA SER A 343 6.58 6.73 -3.52
C SER A 343 6.31 5.27 -3.13
N GLY A 344 5.06 4.95 -2.87
CA GLY A 344 4.57 3.57 -2.79
C GLY A 344 4.32 2.94 -4.16
N HIS A 345 4.27 3.75 -5.24
CA HIS A 345 3.85 3.37 -6.58
C HIS A 345 5.01 3.33 -7.57
N ALA A 346 4.82 2.59 -8.65
CA ALA A 346 5.78 2.41 -9.72
C ALA A 346 6.14 3.74 -10.39
N SER A 347 7.42 3.99 -10.65
CA SER A 347 7.84 5.05 -11.56
C SER A 347 7.49 4.69 -13.02
N PRO A 348 7.47 5.67 -13.95
CA PRO A 348 7.29 5.37 -15.38
C PRO A 348 8.25 4.30 -15.90
N ASP A 349 9.52 4.32 -15.49
CA ASP A 349 10.49 3.29 -15.86
C ASP A 349 10.16 1.92 -15.26
N ASN A 350 9.67 1.87 -14.02
CA ASN A 350 9.22 0.61 -13.42
C ASN A 350 8.01 0.03 -14.15
N LEU A 351 7.06 0.89 -14.55
CA LEU A 351 5.90 0.46 -15.36
C LEU A 351 6.35 -0.12 -16.69
N ARG A 352 7.23 0.61 -17.42
CA ARG A 352 7.80 0.14 -18.70
C ARG A 352 8.50 -1.20 -18.53
N HIS A 353 9.34 -1.34 -17.53
CA HIS A 353 10.08 -2.56 -17.24
C HIS A 353 9.16 -3.77 -16.98
N VAL A 354 8.11 -3.62 -16.16
CA VAL A 354 7.15 -4.71 -15.88
C VAL A 354 6.36 -5.08 -17.13
N ILE A 355 5.94 -4.09 -17.92
CA ILE A 355 5.22 -4.33 -19.19
C ILE A 355 6.11 -5.03 -20.22
N GLU A 356 7.38 -4.65 -20.34
CA GLU A 356 8.33 -5.30 -21.24
C GLU A 356 8.56 -6.78 -20.85
N LYS A 357 8.68 -7.05 -19.55
CA LYS A 357 8.85 -8.42 -19.03
C LYS A 357 7.62 -9.30 -19.20
N ALA A 358 6.43 -8.74 -18.96
CA ALA A 358 5.16 -9.46 -19.11
C ALA A 358 4.76 -9.66 -20.59
N ASP A 359 5.33 -8.88 -21.49
CA ASP A 359 5.13 -8.91 -22.95
C ASP A 359 3.67 -9.06 -23.40
N PRO A 360 2.73 -8.20 -22.92
CA PRO A 360 1.32 -8.34 -23.20
C PRO A 360 0.95 -7.93 -24.64
N GLU A 361 -0.16 -8.49 -25.14
CA GLU A 361 -0.80 -8.01 -26.37
C GLU A 361 -1.60 -6.72 -26.14
N ILE A 362 -2.20 -6.59 -24.94
CA ILE A 362 -3.04 -5.46 -24.55
C ILE A 362 -2.63 -4.95 -23.19
N ILE A 363 -2.54 -3.62 -23.05
CA ILE A 363 -2.32 -2.91 -21.80
C ILE A 363 -3.55 -2.07 -21.48
N ILE A 364 -4.03 -2.17 -20.24
CA ILE A 364 -5.18 -1.41 -19.75
C ILE A 364 -4.74 -0.65 -18.51
N PRO A 365 -4.57 0.67 -18.61
CA PRO A 365 -4.23 1.50 -17.45
C PRO A 365 -5.44 1.70 -16.55
N MET A 366 -5.20 1.69 -15.24
CA MET A 366 -6.13 2.09 -14.20
C MET A 366 -5.39 2.76 -13.05
N HIS A 367 -6.09 3.21 -12.02
CA HIS A 367 -5.47 3.89 -10.87
C HIS A 367 -4.59 5.07 -11.32
N THR A 368 -5.09 5.90 -12.22
CA THR A 368 -4.34 7.01 -12.83
C THR A 368 -5.28 8.16 -13.20
N ASP A 369 -4.81 9.38 -13.01
CA ASP A 369 -5.47 10.62 -13.48
C ASP A 369 -5.12 10.98 -14.93
N ALA A 370 -4.14 10.28 -15.53
CA ALA A 370 -3.64 10.56 -16.87
C ALA A 370 -3.40 9.28 -17.70
N PRO A 371 -4.45 8.45 -17.94
CA PRO A 371 -4.29 7.18 -18.64
C PRO A 371 -3.71 7.33 -20.06
N GLN A 372 -3.90 8.49 -20.71
CA GLN A 372 -3.36 8.78 -22.04
C GLN A 372 -1.84 8.75 -22.08
N LYS A 373 -1.17 9.08 -20.96
CA LYS A 373 0.30 9.05 -20.87
C LYS A 373 0.86 7.63 -20.97
N MET A 374 0.06 6.61 -20.66
CA MET A 374 0.45 5.22 -20.87
C MET A 374 0.63 4.87 -22.35
N GLN A 375 -0.11 5.50 -23.26
CA GLN A 375 0.09 5.34 -24.72
C GLN A 375 1.47 5.86 -25.14
N THR A 376 1.90 6.99 -24.58
CA THR A 376 3.23 7.54 -24.83
C THR A 376 4.34 6.70 -24.17
N LEU A 377 4.10 6.20 -22.96
CA LEU A 377 5.04 5.35 -22.23
C LEU A 377 5.28 4.01 -22.95
N CYS A 378 4.24 3.47 -23.59
CA CYS A 378 4.21 2.16 -24.22
C CYS A 378 4.00 2.25 -25.75
N GLN A 379 4.70 3.15 -26.44
CA GLN A 379 4.49 3.53 -27.87
C GLN A 379 4.38 2.34 -28.84
N ASN A 380 5.06 1.23 -28.56
CA ASN A 380 5.09 0.04 -29.43
C ASN A 380 4.08 -1.04 -29.03
N ARG A 381 3.13 -0.72 -28.14
CA ARG A 381 2.18 -1.66 -27.58
C ARG A 381 0.74 -1.15 -27.72
N ARG A 382 -0.21 -2.08 -27.78
CA ARG A 382 -1.64 -1.74 -27.83
C ARG A 382 -2.13 -1.37 -26.43
N VAL A 383 -2.34 -0.06 -26.20
CA VAL A 383 -2.95 0.47 -24.97
C VAL A 383 -4.41 0.77 -25.24
N ILE A 384 -5.31 0.18 -24.47
CA ILE A 384 -6.75 0.42 -24.52
C ILE A 384 -7.15 1.26 -23.32
N LEU A 385 -7.70 2.44 -23.57
CA LEU A 385 -8.22 3.34 -22.55
C LEU A 385 -9.72 3.07 -22.40
N LEU A 386 -10.10 2.44 -21.30
CA LEU A 386 -11.50 2.19 -20.95
C LEU A 386 -12.08 3.40 -20.21
N LYS A 387 -13.39 3.54 -20.28
CA LYS A 387 -14.16 4.36 -19.34
C LYS A 387 -14.66 3.50 -18.19
N ASP A 388 -14.97 4.14 -17.06
CA ASP A 388 -15.61 3.45 -15.94
C ASP A 388 -16.90 2.77 -16.43
N ARG A 389 -17.07 1.50 -16.05
CA ARG A 389 -18.17 0.60 -16.42
C ARG A 389 -18.21 0.17 -17.89
N GLU A 390 -17.19 0.49 -18.66
CA GLU A 390 -17.04 -0.05 -20.01
C GLU A 390 -16.56 -1.50 -19.94
N GLU A 391 -17.20 -2.37 -20.69
CA GLU A 391 -16.86 -3.79 -20.77
C GLU A 391 -15.94 -4.05 -21.97
N LEU A 392 -14.90 -4.83 -21.75
CA LEU A 392 -13.97 -5.32 -22.77
C LEU A 392 -14.01 -6.84 -22.82
N LEU A 393 -14.33 -7.39 -23.98
CA LEU A 393 -14.16 -8.82 -24.26
C LEU A 393 -12.71 -9.09 -24.67
N LEU A 394 -12.05 -10.02 -23.99
CA LEU A 394 -10.64 -10.39 -24.15
C LEU A 394 -10.47 -11.64 -25.00
#